data_b76e12c86066e1fb5209b7902f329035
#
_entry.id   b76e12c86066e1fb5209b7902f329035
#
_cell.length_a   1.000
_cell.length_b   1.000
_cell.length_c   1.000
_cell.angle_alpha   90.00
_cell.angle_beta   90.00
_cell.angle_gamma   90.00
#
_symmetry.space_group_name_H-M   'P 1'
#
loop_
_entity.id
_entity.type
_entity.pdbx_description
1 polymer ?
#
loop_
_entity_poly.entity_id
_entity_poly.type
_entity_poly.pdbx_seq_one_letter_code
_entity_poly.pdbx_strand_id
1 'polypeptide(L)'
;MSAEIVHLEPGNLQHEYGLDTQRLQPWAVLNAPFESSWALARPRTRSVLHSHHEHEIFIAIRGSAVIECDGKRASFRAGDIAFLRPGLEHRLLNDGDEEFMFYSVWWDEEMAEKFIARNREEVPA
;
A
#
# COMPACT_ATOMS: atom_id res chain seq x y z
N MET A 1 -10.49 -11.16 -26.06
CA MET A 1 -9.96 -9.96 -25.35
C MET A 1 -8.86 -10.39 -24.40
N SER A 2 -7.81 -9.61 -24.31
CA SER A 2 -6.71 -9.88 -23.40
C SER A 2 -6.82 -8.99 -22.16
N ALA A 3 -6.16 -9.41 -21.10
CA ALA A 3 -6.08 -8.60 -19.88
C ALA A 3 -5.23 -7.36 -20.12
N GLU A 4 -5.60 -6.27 -19.44
CA GLU A 4 -4.75 -5.09 -19.38
C GLU A 4 -3.71 -5.32 -18.29
N ILE A 5 -2.44 -5.19 -18.64
CA ILE A 5 -1.34 -5.54 -17.72
C ILE A 5 -0.40 -4.35 -17.56
N VAL A 6 -0.07 -4.03 -16.32
CA VAL A 6 0.97 -3.06 -15.99
C VAL A 6 2.12 -3.80 -15.33
N HIS A 7 3.33 -3.54 -15.78
CA HIS A 7 4.52 -4.16 -15.23
C HIS A 7 5.22 -3.23 -14.25
N LEU A 8 5.78 -3.81 -13.20
CA LEU A 8 6.72 -3.09 -12.35
C LEU A 8 8.00 -2.88 -13.16
N GLU A 9 8.48 -1.63 -13.19
CA GLU A 9 9.69 -1.24 -13.91
C GLU A 9 10.76 -0.79 -12.92
N PRO A 10 11.62 -1.70 -12.42
CA PRO A 10 12.57 -1.39 -11.36
C PRO A 10 13.57 -0.27 -11.71
N GLY A 11 13.82 -0.04 -12.99
CA GLY A 11 14.71 1.04 -13.44
C GLY A 11 14.06 2.41 -13.48
N ASN A 12 12.77 2.54 -13.18
CA ASN A 12 12.03 3.78 -13.35
C ASN A 12 11.17 4.10 -12.11
N LEU A 13 11.68 3.80 -10.93
CA LEU A 13 10.96 4.05 -9.68
C LEU A 13 11.14 5.50 -9.24
N GLN A 14 10.10 6.04 -8.61
CA GLN A 14 10.15 7.34 -7.95
C GLN A 14 10.50 7.14 -6.48
N HIS A 15 11.29 8.03 -5.92
CA HIS A 15 11.61 8.01 -4.50
C HIS A 15 10.68 8.96 -3.77
N GLU A 16 9.81 8.41 -2.91
CA GLU A 16 8.87 9.19 -2.12
C GLU A 16 8.65 8.55 -0.75
N TYR A 17 8.48 9.37 0.27
CA TYR A 17 8.28 8.91 1.65
C TYR A 17 9.36 7.94 2.16
N GLY A 18 10.59 8.07 1.65
CA GLY A 18 11.69 7.17 2.00
C GLY A 18 11.63 5.81 1.33
N LEU A 19 10.78 5.64 0.32
CA LEU A 19 10.57 4.40 -0.42
C LEU A 19 10.80 4.63 -1.90
N ASP A 20 11.11 3.55 -2.62
CA ASP A 20 11.11 3.57 -4.08
C ASP A 20 9.77 3.02 -4.55
N THR A 21 9.03 3.79 -5.34
CA THR A 21 7.63 3.48 -5.63
C THR A 21 7.32 3.53 -7.12
N GLN A 22 6.27 2.80 -7.49
CA GLN A 22 5.63 2.94 -8.79
C GLN A 22 4.12 2.93 -8.55
N ARG A 23 3.50 4.10 -8.67
CA ARG A 23 2.05 4.22 -8.50
C ARG A 23 1.32 3.63 -9.69
N LEU A 24 0.17 3.05 -9.44
CA LEU A 24 -0.69 2.53 -10.51
C LEU A 24 -1.34 3.67 -11.29
N GLN A 25 -1.83 4.69 -10.59
CA GLN A 25 -2.46 5.84 -11.20
C GLN A 25 -1.42 6.87 -11.67
N PRO A 26 -1.63 7.58 -12.78
CA PRO A 26 -2.80 7.50 -13.65
C PRO A 26 -2.72 6.33 -14.64
N TRP A 27 -3.77 5.54 -14.71
CA TRP A 27 -3.92 4.47 -15.69
C TRP A 27 -5.31 4.57 -16.30
N ALA A 28 -5.38 4.94 -17.58
CA ALA A 28 -6.62 5.34 -18.23
C ALA A 28 -7.72 4.27 -18.25
N VAL A 29 -7.33 3.01 -18.21
CA VAL A 29 -8.30 1.90 -18.25
C VAL A 29 -8.82 1.51 -16.86
N LEU A 30 -8.23 2.05 -15.80
CA LEU A 30 -8.64 1.72 -14.44
C LEU A 30 -9.70 2.71 -13.96
N ASN A 31 -10.84 2.18 -13.59
CA ASN A 31 -11.93 2.96 -12.98
C ASN A 31 -12.33 2.27 -11.68
N ALA A 32 -11.62 2.56 -10.61
CA ALA A 32 -11.81 1.92 -9.33
C ALA A 32 -11.74 2.94 -8.19
N PRO A 33 -12.43 2.70 -7.06
CA PRO A 33 -12.48 3.64 -5.94
C PRO A 33 -11.27 3.54 -5.03
N PHE A 34 -10.08 3.39 -5.59
CA PHE A 34 -8.84 3.33 -4.81
C PHE A 34 -7.65 3.80 -5.64
N GLU A 35 -6.57 4.12 -4.94
CA GLU A 35 -5.26 4.32 -5.52
C GLU A 35 -4.31 3.26 -4.98
N SER A 36 -3.22 2.98 -5.69
CA SER A 36 -2.30 1.94 -5.26
C SER A 36 -0.90 2.14 -5.83
N SER A 37 0.06 1.42 -5.24
CA SER A 37 1.46 1.55 -5.63
C SER A 37 2.27 0.33 -5.21
N TRP A 38 3.21 -0.11 -6.05
CA TRP A 38 4.34 -0.90 -5.57
C TRP A 38 5.22 0.00 -4.71
N ALA A 39 5.83 -0.58 -3.70
CA ALA A 39 6.78 0.11 -2.85
C ALA A 39 7.93 -0.81 -2.46
N LEU A 40 9.13 -0.29 -2.54
CA LEU A 40 10.35 -1.01 -2.21
C LEU A 40 11.09 -0.22 -1.14
N ALA A 41 11.35 -0.88 -0.03
CA ALA A 41 12.16 -0.32 1.04
C ALA A 41 13.58 -0.87 0.90
N ARG A 42 14.53 0.02 0.66
CA ARG A 42 15.95 -0.35 0.53
C ARG A 42 16.46 -0.93 1.85
N PRO A 43 17.51 -1.78 1.79
CA PRO A 43 18.13 -2.26 3.02
C PRO A 43 18.56 -1.10 3.93
N ARG A 44 18.38 -1.29 5.22
CA ARG A 44 18.81 -0.35 6.26
C ARG A 44 18.27 1.05 6.09
N THR A 45 16.99 1.15 5.68
CA THR A 45 16.28 2.42 5.58
C THR A 45 14.97 2.37 6.35
N ARG A 46 14.43 3.56 6.61
CA ARG A 46 13.13 3.74 7.24
C ARG A 46 12.30 4.66 6.36
N SER A 47 11.03 4.34 6.21
CA SER A 47 10.13 5.27 5.52
C SER A 47 9.80 6.46 6.42
N VAL A 48 9.21 7.49 5.83
CA VAL A 48 8.84 8.69 6.57
C VAL A 48 7.67 8.39 7.49
N LEU A 49 7.80 8.74 8.77
CA LEU A 49 6.71 8.64 9.74
C LEU A 49 5.64 9.66 9.36
N HIS A 50 4.43 9.19 9.07
CA HIS A 50 3.33 10.08 8.66
C HIS A 50 1.96 9.45 8.97
N SER A 51 0.93 10.28 8.86
CA SER A 51 -0.45 9.84 8.94
C SER A 51 -1.25 10.55 7.87
N HIS A 52 -2.40 10.00 7.51
CA HIS A 52 -3.29 10.56 6.50
C HIS A 52 -4.73 10.16 6.80
N HIS A 53 -5.67 10.81 6.10
CA HIS A 53 -7.09 10.56 6.32
C HIS A 53 -7.61 9.32 5.58
N GLU A 54 -6.84 8.80 4.65
CA GLU A 54 -7.25 7.61 3.90
C GLU A 54 -7.04 6.34 4.72
N HIS A 55 -7.88 5.34 4.45
CA HIS A 55 -7.61 3.95 4.80
C HIS A 55 -6.50 3.43 3.91
N GLU A 56 -5.68 2.54 4.43
CA GLU A 56 -4.61 1.94 3.64
C GLU A 56 -4.39 0.50 4.05
N ILE A 57 -4.04 -0.35 3.08
CA ILE A 57 -3.51 -1.68 3.37
C ILE A 57 -2.14 -1.82 2.70
N PHE A 58 -1.25 -2.54 3.37
CA PHE A 58 0.02 -2.97 2.80
C PHE A 58 -0.03 -4.48 2.62
N ILE A 59 0.37 -4.94 1.46
CA ILE A 59 0.47 -6.37 1.13
C ILE A 59 1.94 -6.70 0.96
N ALA A 60 2.52 -7.46 1.89
CA ALA A 60 3.93 -7.83 1.82
C ALA A 60 4.14 -8.89 0.74
N ILE A 61 5.02 -8.59 -0.21
CA ILE A 61 5.26 -9.44 -1.39
C ILE A 61 6.55 -10.22 -1.25
N ARG A 62 7.64 -9.56 -0.83
CA ARG A 62 8.96 -10.20 -0.77
C ARG A 62 9.80 -9.60 0.36
N GLY A 63 10.47 -10.47 1.10
CA GLY A 63 11.35 -10.06 2.18
C GLY A 63 10.63 -9.89 3.51
N SER A 64 11.29 -9.21 4.43
CA SER A 64 10.75 -8.93 5.76
C SER A 64 11.15 -7.53 6.22
N ALA A 65 10.29 -6.93 7.01
CA ALA A 65 10.50 -5.61 7.60
C ALA A 65 9.79 -5.55 8.95
N VAL A 66 9.82 -4.38 9.57
CA VAL A 66 9.05 -4.07 10.76
C VAL A 66 8.11 -2.92 10.42
N ILE A 67 6.84 -3.06 10.77
CA ILE A 67 5.89 -1.96 10.68
C ILE A 67 5.72 -1.32 12.05
N GLU A 68 5.80 0.01 12.10
CA GLU A 68 5.61 0.77 13.32
C GLU A 68 4.36 1.61 13.20
N CYS A 69 3.43 1.41 14.14
CA CYS A 69 2.16 2.14 14.18
C CYS A 69 1.95 2.68 15.59
N ASP A 70 1.82 4.01 15.71
CA ASP A 70 1.67 4.71 17.00
C ASP A 70 2.70 4.24 18.03
N GLY A 71 3.96 4.08 17.58
CA GLY A 71 5.07 3.68 18.44
C GLY A 71 5.16 2.18 18.71
N LYS A 72 4.20 1.37 18.27
CA LYS A 72 4.23 -0.08 18.43
C LYS A 72 4.77 -0.75 17.18
N ARG A 73 5.65 -1.73 17.36
CA ARG A 73 6.33 -2.43 16.27
C ARG A 73 5.84 -3.85 16.14
N ALA A 74 5.70 -4.30 14.89
CA ALA A 74 5.33 -5.67 14.56
C ALA A 74 6.14 -6.16 13.37
N SER A 75 6.46 -7.45 13.35
CA SER A 75 7.08 -8.08 12.20
C SER A 75 6.12 -8.08 11.02
N PHE A 76 6.64 -7.77 9.83
CA PHE A 76 5.84 -7.70 8.60
C PHE A 76 6.65 -8.33 7.47
N ARG A 77 6.16 -9.45 6.93
CA ARG A 77 6.91 -10.24 5.96
C ARG A 77 6.01 -10.79 4.86
N ALA A 78 6.63 -11.26 3.81
CA ALA A 78 5.93 -11.80 2.64
C ALA A 78 4.77 -12.71 3.03
N GLY A 79 3.59 -12.42 2.49
CA GLY A 79 2.35 -13.10 2.81
C GLY A 79 1.47 -12.39 3.83
N ASP A 80 2.00 -11.38 4.52
CA ASP A 80 1.22 -10.60 5.48
C ASP A 80 0.49 -9.43 4.82
N ILE A 81 -0.64 -9.07 5.40
CA ILE A 81 -1.38 -7.86 5.04
C ILE A 81 -1.56 -7.04 6.31
N ALA A 82 -1.19 -5.77 6.25
CA ALA A 82 -1.39 -4.82 7.33
C ALA A 82 -2.48 -3.83 6.97
N PHE A 83 -3.38 -3.54 7.90
CA PHE A 83 -4.39 -2.51 7.76
C PHE A 83 -4.01 -1.29 8.59
N LEU A 84 -3.96 -0.13 7.93
CA LEU A 84 -3.60 1.14 8.55
C LEU A 84 -4.83 2.03 8.57
N ARG A 85 -5.36 2.27 9.75
CA ARG A 85 -6.57 3.09 9.93
C ARG A 85 -6.28 4.55 9.66
N PRO A 86 -7.29 5.34 9.24
CA PRO A 86 -7.12 6.78 9.10
C PRO A 86 -6.59 7.42 10.38
N GLY A 87 -5.63 8.32 10.22
CA GLY A 87 -5.03 9.04 11.33
C GLY A 87 -3.95 8.29 12.10
N LEU A 88 -3.72 7.01 11.79
CA LEU A 88 -2.69 6.22 12.45
C LEU A 88 -1.30 6.63 11.94
N GLU A 89 -0.43 7.08 12.85
CA GLU A 89 0.97 7.35 12.49
C GLU A 89 1.69 6.05 12.22
N HIS A 90 2.34 5.95 11.05
CA HIS A 90 2.99 4.71 10.64
C HIS A 90 4.24 4.94 9.81
N ARG A 91 5.11 3.94 9.83
CA ARG A 91 6.27 3.83 8.93
C ARG A 91 6.75 2.39 8.86
N LEU A 92 7.58 2.12 7.85
CA LEU A 92 8.29 0.84 7.73
C LEU A 92 9.74 1.00 8.10
N LEU A 93 10.27 0.01 8.78
CA LEU A 93 11.67 -0.09 9.17
C LEU A 93 12.26 -1.32 8.51
N ASN A 94 13.16 -1.11 7.55
CA ASN A 94 13.91 -2.20 6.96
C ASN A 94 15.34 -2.17 7.52
N ASP A 95 15.55 -2.88 8.62
CA ASP A 95 16.84 -2.97 9.27
C ASP A 95 17.68 -4.15 8.74
N GLY A 96 17.18 -4.88 7.74
CA GLY A 96 17.85 -6.01 7.14
C GLY A 96 18.79 -5.64 6.00
N ASP A 97 19.38 -6.66 5.41
CA ASP A 97 20.35 -6.52 4.31
C ASP A 97 19.71 -6.68 2.93
N GLU A 98 18.44 -7.05 2.88
CA GLU A 98 17.71 -7.24 1.63
C GLU A 98 16.61 -6.22 1.46
N GLU A 99 16.27 -5.92 0.20
CA GLU A 99 15.16 -5.07 -0.15
C GLU A 99 13.85 -5.71 0.27
N PHE A 100 12.94 -4.91 0.81
CA PHE A 100 11.60 -5.34 1.14
C PHE A 100 10.61 -4.78 0.12
N MET A 101 9.76 -5.64 -0.45
CA MET A 101 8.76 -5.22 -1.43
C MET A 101 7.35 -5.45 -0.88
N PHE A 102 6.53 -4.41 -1.02
CA PHE A 102 5.11 -4.51 -0.68
C PHE A 102 4.26 -3.74 -1.70
N TYR A 103 2.97 -4.00 -1.69
CA TYR A 103 2.01 -3.28 -2.51
C TYR A 103 1.07 -2.52 -1.57
N SER A 104 0.86 -1.24 -1.83
CA SER A 104 -0.01 -0.39 -1.03
C SER A 104 -1.28 -0.07 -1.79
N VAL A 105 -2.43 -0.14 -1.11
CA VAL A 105 -3.73 0.24 -1.65
C VAL A 105 -4.38 1.20 -0.65
N TRP A 106 -4.86 2.36 -1.12
CA TRP A 106 -5.49 3.33 -0.22
C TRP A 106 -6.75 3.93 -0.85
N TRP A 107 -7.67 4.34 0.00
CA TRP A 107 -8.95 4.91 -0.40
C TRP A 107 -9.47 5.82 0.69
N ASP A 108 -10.36 6.74 0.35
CA ASP A 108 -10.98 7.59 1.35
C ASP A 108 -12.29 6.99 1.86
N GLU A 109 -12.73 7.47 3.02
CA GLU A 109 -13.90 6.95 3.70
C GLU A 109 -15.18 7.14 2.90
N GLU A 110 -15.31 8.27 2.23
CA GLU A 110 -16.50 8.57 1.42
C GLU A 110 -16.67 7.56 0.28
N MET A 111 -15.57 7.24 -0.41
CA MET A 111 -15.59 6.24 -1.47
C MET A 111 -15.96 4.86 -0.93
N ALA A 112 -15.42 4.50 0.24
CA ALA A 112 -15.72 3.24 0.88
C ALA A 112 -17.20 3.13 1.25
N GLU A 113 -17.78 4.18 1.81
CA GLU A 113 -19.20 4.21 2.18
C GLU A 113 -20.11 4.05 0.97
N LYS A 114 -19.82 4.74 -0.11
CA LYS A 114 -20.58 4.62 -1.36
C LYS A 114 -20.50 3.21 -1.93
N PHE A 115 -19.33 2.61 -1.90
CA PHE A 115 -19.14 1.25 -2.39
C PHE A 115 -19.90 0.22 -1.55
N ILE A 116 -19.84 0.34 -0.23
CA ILE A 116 -20.55 -0.54 0.69
C ILE A 116 -22.06 -0.42 0.49
N ALA A 117 -22.59 0.78 0.40
CA ALA A 117 -24.01 1.02 0.19
C ALA A 117 -24.50 0.38 -1.12
N ARG A 118 -23.76 0.56 -2.21
CA ARG A 118 -24.08 -0.06 -3.49
C ARG A 118 -24.09 -1.58 -3.42
N ASN A 119 -23.09 -2.17 -2.77
CA ASN A 119 -23.01 -3.62 -2.66
C ASN A 119 -24.12 -4.21 -1.80
N ARG A 120 -24.58 -3.49 -0.78
CA ARG A 120 -25.75 -3.93 0.02
C ARG A 120 -27.02 -4.00 -0.81
N GLU A 121 -27.18 -3.07 -1.74
CA GLU A 121 -28.33 -3.04 -2.65
C GLU A 121 -28.28 -4.16 -3.69
N GLU A 122 -27.08 -4.55 -4.11
CA GLU A 122 -26.84 -5.56 -5.12
C GLU A 122 -26.89 -7.00 -4.58
N VAL A 123 -26.70 -7.19 -3.27
CA VAL A 123 -26.70 -8.52 -2.68
C VAL A 123 -28.14 -8.97 -2.43
N PRO A 124 -28.55 -10.14 -2.97
CA PRO A 124 -29.90 -10.69 -2.73
C PRO A 124 -30.12 -10.94 -1.24
N ALA A 125 -31.34 -10.66 -0.80
CA ALA A 125 -31.72 -10.90 0.60
C ALA A 125 -31.75 -12.41 0.93
#